data_101f8cc0d009c8cb10ecd378dc4e0882
#
_entry.id   101f8cc0d009c8cb10ecd378dc4e0882
#
_cell.length_a   1.000
_cell.length_b   1.000
_cell.length_c   1.000
_cell.angle_alpha   90.00
_cell.angle_beta   90.00
_cell.angle_gamma   90.00
#
_symmetry.space_group_name_H-M   'P 1'
#
loop_
_entity.id
_entity.type
_entity.pdbx_description
1 polymer ?
#
loop_
_entity_poly.entity_id
_entity_poly.type
_entity_poly.pdbx_seq_one_letter_code
_entity_poly.pdbx_strand_id
1 'polypeptide(L)' 'MKLIVNNTLKPFINNPELYNPFLEEIQSRIDKVHRRLEQLNDIEEVYRAQGEIRTLRAMLRLREDINGS' A
#
# COMPACT_ATOMS: atom_id res chain seq x y z
N MET A 1 0.25 16.39 -12.74
CA MET A 1 -0.38 15.14 -12.29
C MET A 1 -0.35 15.02 -10.77
N LYS A 2 0.83 15.07 -10.17
CA LYS A 2 0.95 14.95 -8.71
C LYS A 2 0.11 15.97 -7.94
N LEU A 3 0.12 17.23 -8.38
CA LEU A 3 -0.61 18.29 -7.67
C LEU A 3 -2.11 18.03 -7.66
N ILE A 4 -2.67 17.56 -8.79
CA ILE A 4 -4.08 17.25 -8.88
C ILE A 4 -4.42 16.06 -7.97
N VAL A 5 -3.61 15.02 -8.00
CA VAL A 5 -3.80 13.84 -7.16
C VAL A 5 -3.70 14.22 -5.69
N ASN A 6 -2.70 15.02 -5.32
CA ASN A 6 -2.53 15.47 -3.93
C ASN A 6 -3.75 16.24 -3.44
N ASN A 7 -4.25 17.19 -4.25
CA ASN A 7 -5.40 17.99 -3.87
C ASN A 7 -6.67 17.13 -3.73
N THR A 8 -6.82 16.12 -4.59
CA THR A 8 -7.97 15.23 -4.55
C THR A 8 -7.94 14.30 -3.36
N LEU A 9 -6.74 13.81 -3.00
CA LEU A 9 -6.60 12.79 -1.97
C LEU A 9 -6.41 13.34 -0.56
N LYS A 10 -6.01 14.61 -0.41
CA LYS A 10 -5.77 15.19 0.92
C LYS A 10 -6.94 15.04 1.88
N PRO A 11 -8.19 15.29 1.49
CA PRO A 11 -9.30 15.08 2.41
C PRO A 11 -9.43 13.64 2.90
N PHE A 12 -9.12 12.69 2.03
CA PHE A 12 -9.17 11.26 2.38
C PHE A 12 -8.05 10.89 3.35
N ILE A 13 -6.81 11.23 3.01
CA ILE A 13 -5.66 10.80 3.82
C ILE A 13 -5.58 11.51 5.16
N ASN A 14 -6.22 12.67 5.28
CA ASN A 14 -6.23 13.44 6.53
C ASN A 14 -7.49 13.20 7.36
N ASN A 15 -8.35 12.29 6.92
CA ASN A 15 -9.54 11.89 7.68
C ASN A 15 -9.31 10.50 8.29
N PRO A 16 -9.03 10.40 9.60
CA PRO A 16 -8.72 9.11 10.23
C PRO A 16 -9.85 8.09 10.10
N GLU A 17 -11.10 8.53 10.10
CA GLU A 17 -12.22 7.60 9.99
C GLU A 17 -12.24 6.85 8.66
N LEU A 18 -11.72 7.48 7.60
CA LEU A 18 -11.63 6.86 6.29
C LEU A 18 -10.27 6.23 6.05
N TYR A 19 -9.21 6.89 6.48
CA TYR A 19 -7.86 6.47 6.17
C TYR A 19 -7.39 5.28 7.01
N ASN A 20 -7.77 5.22 8.28
CA ASN A 20 -7.34 4.11 9.14
C ASN A 20 -7.85 2.75 8.66
N PRO A 21 -9.13 2.59 8.28
CA PRO A 21 -9.57 1.34 7.68
C PRO A 21 -8.85 0.99 6.39
N PHE A 22 -8.49 1.99 5.59
CA PHE A 22 -7.70 1.79 4.38
C PHE A 22 -6.32 1.21 4.72
N LEU A 23 -5.64 1.78 5.72
CA LEU A 23 -4.33 1.26 6.15
C LEU A 23 -4.43 -0.17 6.66
N GLU A 24 -5.48 -0.48 7.42
CA GLU A 24 -5.71 -1.83 7.92
C GLU A 24 -5.90 -2.83 6.78
N GLU A 25 -6.64 -2.42 5.74
CA GLU A 25 -6.85 -3.28 4.59
C GLU A 25 -5.54 -3.51 3.84
N ILE A 26 -4.73 -2.47 3.65
CA ILE A 26 -3.43 -2.62 2.99
C ILE A 26 -2.52 -3.54 3.80
N GLN A 27 -2.47 -3.37 5.12
CA GLN A 27 -1.67 -4.24 5.97
C GLN A 27 -2.14 -5.70 5.90
N SER A 28 -3.45 -5.91 5.86
CA SER A 28 -4.02 -7.23 5.73
C SER A 28 -3.58 -7.89 4.42
N ARG A 29 -3.54 -7.13 3.33
CA ARG A 29 -3.09 -7.63 2.03
C ARG A 29 -1.61 -8.00 2.05
N ILE A 30 -0.79 -7.19 2.71
CA ILE A 30 0.63 -7.48 2.86
C ILE A 30 0.80 -8.80 3.62
N ASP A 31 0.07 -8.99 4.70
CA ASP A 31 0.15 -10.22 5.50
C ASP A 31 -0.25 -11.45 4.69
N LYS A 32 -1.26 -11.32 3.84
CA LYS A 32 -1.69 -12.41 2.97
C LYS A 32 -0.62 -12.77 1.95
N VAL A 33 0.04 -11.78 1.37
CA VAL A 33 1.11 -12.04 0.41
C VAL A 33 2.30 -12.69 1.10
N HIS A 34 2.64 -12.25 2.32
CA HIS A 34 3.70 -12.88 3.10
C HIS A 34 3.43 -14.36 3.35
N ARG A 35 2.19 -14.70 3.72
CA ARG A 35 1.81 -16.11 3.94
C ARG A 35 1.90 -16.91 2.65
N ARG A 36 1.51 -16.32 1.52
CA ARG A 36 1.61 -16.98 0.23
C ARG A 36 3.06 -17.23 -0.16
N LEU A 37 3.96 -16.28 0.15
CA LEU A 37 5.38 -16.41 -0.14
C LEU A 37 6.01 -17.67 0.47
N GLU A 38 5.56 -18.05 1.65
CA GLU A 38 6.08 -19.23 2.35
C GLU A 38 5.80 -20.52 1.59
N GLN A 39 4.81 -20.52 0.71
CA GLN A 39 4.39 -21.71 -0.03
C GLN A 39 4.84 -21.71 -1.49
N LEU A 40 5.47 -20.63 -1.96
CA LEU A 40 5.88 -20.53 -3.36
C LEU A 40 7.21 -21.23 -3.58
N ASN A 41 7.29 -21.99 -4.67
CA ASN A 41 8.50 -22.69 -5.07
C ASN A 41 9.11 -22.13 -6.35
N ASP A 42 8.33 -21.35 -7.12
CA ASP A 42 8.74 -20.77 -8.39
C ASP A 42 9.34 -19.39 -8.13
N ILE A 43 10.57 -19.18 -8.58
CA ILE A 43 11.29 -17.93 -8.34
C ILE A 43 10.59 -16.74 -9.00
N GLU A 44 9.95 -16.93 -10.15
CA GLU A 44 9.22 -15.85 -10.81
C GLU A 44 8.02 -15.41 -9.97
N GLU A 45 7.32 -16.39 -9.37
CA GLU A 45 6.20 -16.07 -8.50
C GLU A 45 6.66 -15.39 -7.23
N VAL A 46 7.82 -15.78 -6.71
CA VAL A 46 8.42 -15.11 -5.54
C VAL A 46 8.70 -13.65 -5.87
N TYR A 47 9.31 -13.38 -7.03
CA TYR A 47 9.59 -12.00 -7.43
C TYR A 47 8.33 -11.17 -7.61
N ARG A 48 7.27 -11.76 -8.18
CA ARG A 48 5.98 -11.06 -8.31
C ARG A 48 5.39 -10.73 -6.95
N ALA A 49 5.43 -11.68 -6.02
CA ALA A 49 4.90 -11.45 -4.67
C ALA A 49 5.68 -10.37 -3.94
N GLN A 50 7.01 -10.36 -4.10
CA GLN A 50 7.85 -9.31 -3.53
C GLN A 50 7.50 -7.94 -4.13
N GLY A 51 7.20 -7.90 -5.42
CA GLY A 51 6.75 -6.67 -6.09
C GLY A 51 5.43 -6.18 -5.54
N GLU A 52 4.48 -7.10 -5.28
CA GLU A 52 3.21 -6.77 -4.67
C GLU A 52 3.40 -6.16 -3.29
N ILE A 53 4.27 -6.76 -2.47
CA ILE A 53 4.55 -6.25 -1.12
C ILE A 53 5.15 -4.85 -1.21
N ARG A 54 6.08 -4.64 -2.14
CA ARG A 54 6.70 -3.33 -2.33
C ARG A 54 5.66 -2.26 -2.67
N THR A 55 4.76 -2.60 -3.57
CA THR A 55 3.68 -1.69 -3.98
C THR A 55 2.74 -1.40 -2.81
N LEU A 56 2.35 -2.43 -2.05
CA LEU A 56 1.47 -2.27 -0.91
C LEU A 56 2.12 -1.43 0.19
N ARG A 57 3.42 -1.62 0.43
CA ARG A 57 4.16 -0.80 1.40
C ARG A 57 4.24 0.65 0.96
N ALA A 58 4.34 0.90 -0.33
CA ALA A 58 4.30 2.26 -0.84
C ALA A 58 2.95 2.91 -0.54
N MET A 59 1.86 2.14 -0.63
CA MET A 59 0.54 2.64 -0.28
C MET A 59 0.42 3.01 1.20
N LEU A 60 1.12 2.30 2.10
CA LEU A 60 1.13 2.66 3.51
C LEU A 60 1.75 4.03 3.77
N ARG A 61 2.61 4.50 2.86
CA ARG A 61 3.26 5.80 2.99
C ARG A 61 2.56 6.90 2.20
N LEU A 62 1.39 6.62 1.66
CA LEU A 62 0.66 7.55 0.80
C LEU A 62 0.45 8.90 1.48
N ARG A 63 0.08 8.88 2.76
CA ARG A 63 -0.16 10.11 3.52
C ARG A 63 1.09 10.98 3.59
N GLU A 64 2.23 10.36 3.88
CA GLU A 64 3.50 11.07 3.97
C GLU A 64 3.91 11.63 2.60
N ASP A 65 3.73 10.82 1.57
CA ASP A 65 4.11 11.22 0.21
C ASP A 65 3.27 12.41 -0.26
N ILE A 66 1.96 12.40 0.02
CA ILE A 66 1.06 13.45 -0.43
C ILE A 66 1.25 14.72 0.42
N ASN A 67 1.33 14.58 1.73
CA ASN A 67 1.50 15.74 2.62
C ASN A 67 2.89 16.34 2.55
N GLY A 68 3.88 15.55 2.18
CA GLY A 68 5.24 16.01 2.04
C GLY A 68 5.57 16.66 0.70
N SER A 69 4.63 16.67 -0.22
CA SER A 69 4.86 17.20 -1.58
C SER A 69 4.71 18.70 -1.67
#